data_08879d4c9256b7abe692b1a0e4c20637
#
_entry.id   08879d4c9256b7abe692b1a0e4c20637
#
_cell.length_a   1.000
_cell.length_b   1.000
_cell.length_c   1.000
_cell.angle_alpha   90.00
_cell.angle_beta   90.00
_cell.angle_gamma   90.00
#
_symmetry.space_group_name_H-M   'P 1'
#
loop_
_entity.id
_entity.type
_entity.pdbx_description
1 polymer ?
#
loop_
_entity_poly.entity_id
_entity_poly.type
_entity_poly.pdbx_seq_one_letter_code
_entity_poly.pdbx_strand_id
1 'polypeptide(L)'
;AAAEYFLDEHVEELLKKKEPLLTVSGNKVLTEFSMAFPSMNIKDALFEMAIQGYQPIIAHPERYIYLQQNKEFYTELKDIGCMFQLNLLSIAGYYGRSVKDLAEYLLANDFYDLVGTDLHNFHYLEGLRQMTMSNTLKKLIESGRLINSAL
;
A
#
# COMPACT_ATOMS: atom_id res chain seq x y z
N ALA A 1 -18.18 6.53 -1.99
CA ALA A 1 -17.47 6.36 -0.72
C ALA A 1 -16.47 5.24 -0.91
N ALA A 2 -15.31 5.33 -0.28
CA ALA A 2 -14.30 4.28 -0.23
C ALA A 2 -13.92 4.06 1.23
N ALA A 3 -13.42 2.87 1.56
CA ALA A 3 -12.90 2.54 2.87
C ALA A 3 -11.48 2.01 2.75
N GLU A 4 -10.67 2.24 3.77
CA GLU A 4 -9.42 1.54 4.01
C GLU A 4 -9.71 0.43 5.02
N TYR A 5 -9.43 -0.80 4.63
CA TYR A 5 -9.69 -1.97 5.46
C TYR A 5 -8.41 -2.42 6.17
N PHE A 6 -8.44 -2.37 7.49
CA PHE A 6 -7.41 -2.99 8.30
C PHE A 6 -7.64 -4.51 8.30
N LEU A 7 -6.65 -5.28 7.82
CA LEU A 7 -6.77 -6.74 7.71
C LEU A 7 -6.69 -7.40 9.09
N ASP A 8 -7.85 -7.59 9.69
CA ASP A 8 -8.09 -8.22 10.99
C ASP A 8 -9.22 -9.27 10.91
N GLU A 9 -9.60 -9.80 12.06
CA GLU A 9 -10.70 -10.77 12.19
C GLU A 9 -12.03 -10.23 11.66
N HIS A 10 -12.26 -8.92 11.73
CA HIS A 10 -13.49 -8.32 11.21
C HIS A 10 -13.55 -8.42 9.68
N VAL A 11 -12.47 -8.10 8.99
CA VAL A 11 -12.40 -8.24 7.52
C VAL A 11 -12.53 -9.71 7.11
N GLU A 12 -11.89 -10.63 7.85
CA GLU A 12 -12.07 -12.06 7.60
C GLU A 12 -13.53 -12.51 7.74
N GLU A 13 -14.27 -11.97 8.73
CA GLU A 13 -15.70 -12.26 8.89
C GLU A 13 -16.54 -11.72 7.71
N LEU A 14 -16.26 -10.49 7.24
CA LEU A 14 -16.94 -9.91 6.08
C LEU A 14 -16.74 -10.82 4.85
N LEU A 15 -15.51 -11.25 4.60
CA LEU A 15 -15.18 -12.14 3.50
C LEU A 15 -15.88 -13.50 3.63
N LYS A 16 -15.88 -14.12 4.82
CA LYS A 16 -16.60 -15.39 5.09
C LYS A 16 -18.10 -15.29 4.84
N LYS A 17 -18.70 -14.14 5.20
CA LYS A 17 -20.13 -13.86 4.98
C LYS A 17 -20.43 -13.39 3.55
N LYS A 18 -19.38 -13.15 2.74
CA LYS A 18 -19.49 -12.56 1.40
C LYS A 18 -20.21 -11.21 1.40
N GLU A 19 -20.01 -10.43 2.47
CA GLU A 19 -20.52 -9.07 2.53
C GLU A 19 -19.70 -8.17 1.57
N PRO A 20 -20.37 -7.29 0.80
CA PRO A 20 -19.65 -6.48 -0.18
C PRO A 20 -18.73 -5.47 0.48
N LEU A 21 -17.48 -5.42 0.03
CA LEU A 21 -16.51 -4.42 0.47
C LEU A 21 -16.67 -3.12 -0.34
N LEU A 22 -16.43 -1.98 0.31
CA LEU A 22 -16.39 -0.67 -0.34
C LEU A 22 -15.09 -0.54 -1.13
N THR A 23 -15.20 -0.39 -2.43
CA THR A 23 -14.06 -0.26 -3.33
C THR A 23 -13.68 1.21 -3.56
N VAL A 24 -12.42 1.49 -3.85
CA VAL A 24 -11.96 2.82 -4.29
C VAL A 24 -12.36 3.08 -5.73
N SER A 25 -12.26 2.06 -6.58
CA SER A 25 -12.69 2.10 -7.99
C SER A 25 -12.82 0.68 -8.54
N GLY A 26 -13.87 0.39 -9.29
CA GLY A 26 -14.09 -0.94 -9.86
C GLY A 26 -14.13 -2.01 -8.77
N ASN A 27 -13.18 -2.94 -8.80
CA ASN A 27 -13.01 -3.99 -7.81
C ASN A 27 -11.83 -3.75 -6.84
N LYS A 28 -11.23 -2.56 -6.85
CA LYS A 28 -10.03 -2.25 -6.07
C LYS A 28 -10.39 -1.87 -4.64
N VAL A 29 -9.79 -2.54 -3.66
CA VAL A 29 -10.02 -2.34 -2.21
C VAL A 29 -8.73 -1.91 -1.55
N LEU A 30 -8.75 -0.76 -0.87
CA LEU A 30 -7.61 -0.28 -0.10
C LEU A 30 -7.50 -1.05 1.21
N THR A 31 -6.33 -1.60 1.49
CA THR A 31 -6.07 -2.45 2.66
C THR A 31 -4.79 -2.04 3.36
N GLU A 32 -4.78 -2.15 4.68
CA GLU A 32 -3.57 -1.96 5.49
C GLU A 32 -3.39 -3.10 6.49
N PHE A 33 -2.15 -3.24 7.01
CA PHE A 33 -1.76 -4.21 8.02
C PHE A 33 -1.36 -3.50 9.31
N SER A 34 -1.15 -4.30 10.39
CA SER A 34 -0.52 -3.78 11.59
C SER A 34 0.90 -3.26 11.30
N MET A 35 1.22 -2.06 11.80
CA MET A 35 2.57 -1.47 11.72
C MET A 35 3.55 -2.13 12.69
N ALA A 36 3.06 -2.84 13.70
CA ALA A 36 3.88 -3.38 14.78
C ALA A 36 4.37 -4.80 14.50
N PHE A 37 3.51 -5.65 13.94
CA PHE A 37 3.82 -7.06 13.69
C PHE A 37 2.91 -7.62 12.58
N PRO A 38 3.38 -8.62 11.82
CA PRO A 38 2.55 -9.26 10.80
C PRO A 38 1.42 -10.06 11.47
N SER A 39 0.19 -9.90 10.98
CA SER A 39 -0.88 -10.84 11.27
C SER A 39 -0.56 -12.19 10.62
N MET A 40 -0.89 -13.29 11.30
CA MET A 40 -0.59 -14.64 10.78
C MET A 40 -1.32 -14.97 9.48
N ASN A 41 -2.46 -14.32 9.18
CA ASN A 41 -3.35 -14.70 8.09
C ASN A 41 -3.42 -13.66 6.95
N ILE A 42 -2.47 -12.71 6.87
CA ILE A 42 -2.51 -11.64 5.85
C ILE A 42 -2.64 -12.21 4.43
N LYS A 43 -1.81 -13.18 4.08
CA LYS A 43 -1.83 -13.78 2.73
C LYS A 43 -3.13 -14.51 2.44
N ASP A 44 -3.67 -15.22 3.42
CA ASP A 44 -4.93 -15.95 3.28
C ASP A 44 -6.10 -14.99 3.06
N ALA A 45 -6.16 -13.89 3.81
CA ALA A 45 -7.19 -12.86 3.65
C ALA A 45 -7.10 -12.19 2.26
N LEU A 46 -5.90 -11.84 1.81
CA LEU A 46 -5.68 -11.24 0.50
C LEU A 46 -6.01 -12.20 -0.64
N PHE A 47 -5.67 -13.48 -0.48
CA PHE A 47 -6.01 -14.52 -1.45
C PHE A 47 -7.52 -14.74 -1.52
N GLU A 48 -8.21 -14.75 -0.37
CA GLU A 48 -9.68 -14.84 -0.33
C GLU A 48 -10.34 -13.63 -1.00
N MET A 49 -9.82 -12.41 -0.79
CA MET A 49 -10.28 -11.22 -1.51
C MET A 49 -10.14 -11.41 -3.03
N ALA A 50 -9.00 -11.93 -3.49
CA ALA A 50 -8.75 -12.17 -4.91
C ALA A 50 -9.72 -13.22 -5.49
N ILE A 51 -9.99 -14.31 -4.75
CA ILE A 51 -10.98 -15.33 -5.14
C ILE A 51 -12.39 -14.72 -5.28
N GLN A 52 -12.75 -13.78 -4.40
CA GLN A 52 -14.04 -13.08 -4.47
C GLN A 52 -14.09 -11.99 -5.54
N GLY A 53 -13.02 -11.83 -6.34
CA GLY A 53 -12.93 -10.90 -7.46
C GLY A 53 -12.46 -9.49 -7.09
N TYR A 54 -12.04 -9.26 -5.86
CA TYR A 54 -11.43 -8.00 -5.45
C TYR A 54 -9.95 -7.94 -5.84
N GLN A 55 -9.46 -6.74 -6.07
CA GLN A 55 -8.04 -6.45 -6.24
C GLN A 55 -7.54 -5.62 -5.06
N PRO A 56 -6.80 -6.23 -4.11
CA PRO A 56 -6.28 -5.51 -2.96
C PRO A 56 -5.24 -4.47 -3.37
N ILE A 57 -5.34 -3.26 -2.82
CA ILE A 57 -4.31 -2.24 -2.84
C ILE A 57 -3.69 -2.20 -1.44
N ILE A 58 -2.42 -2.54 -1.33
CA ILE A 58 -1.69 -2.45 -0.06
C ILE A 58 -1.25 -1.01 0.14
N ALA A 59 -1.82 -0.35 1.14
CA ALA A 59 -1.43 0.99 1.54
C ALA A 59 0.00 0.98 2.12
N HIS A 60 0.79 1.97 1.74
CA HIS A 60 2.12 2.27 2.30
C HIS A 60 2.96 1.03 2.68
N PRO A 61 3.20 0.08 1.74
CA PRO A 61 3.88 -1.19 2.04
C PRO A 61 5.28 -0.98 2.64
N GLU A 62 5.91 0.16 2.40
CA GLU A 62 7.20 0.56 2.95
C GLU A 62 7.16 0.87 4.47
N ARG A 63 5.98 1.06 5.06
CA ARG A 63 5.86 1.35 6.50
C ARG A 63 5.89 0.09 7.36
N TYR A 64 5.75 -1.10 6.76
CA TYR A 64 5.87 -2.38 7.46
C TYR A 64 7.34 -2.77 7.64
N ILE A 65 8.06 -2.04 8.50
CA ILE A 65 9.52 -2.17 8.66
C ILE A 65 9.97 -3.58 9.11
N TYR A 66 9.10 -4.36 9.73
CA TYR A 66 9.38 -5.77 10.06
C TYR A 66 9.56 -6.65 8.81
N LEU A 67 9.08 -6.22 7.64
CA LEU A 67 9.29 -6.89 6.37
C LEU A 67 10.63 -6.53 5.70
N GLN A 68 11.40 -5.59 6.25
CA GLN A 68 12.66 -5.14 5.67
C GLN A 68 13.64 -6.28 5.43
N GLN A 69 13.64 -7.30 6.29
CA GLN A 69 14.47 -8.50 6.16
C GLN A 69 13.81 -9.63 5.37
N ASN A 70 12.52 -9.53 5.09
CA ASN A 70 11.75 -10.52 4.33
C ASN A 70 11.15 -9.88 3.06
N LYS A 71 12.03 -9.51 2.13
CA LYS A 71 11.61 -8.82 0.89
C LYS A 71 10.86 -9.72 -0.08
N GLU A 72 11.01 -11.04 0.05
CA GLU A 72 10.28 -12.02 -0.74
C GLU A 72 8.76 -11.91 -0.52
N PHE A 73 8.35 -11.52 0.68
CA PHE A 73 6.94 -11.30 1.00
C PHE A 73 6.25 -10.29 0.06
N TYR A 74 6.96 -9.25 -0.39
CA TYR A 74 6.39 -8.30 -1.35
C TYR A 74 6.17 -8.94 -2.74
N THR A 75 7.05 -9.84 -3.16
CA THR A 75 6.88 -10.62 -4.39
C THR A 75 5.66 -11.53 -4.28
N GLU A 76 5.52 -12.24 -3.15
CA GLU A 76 4.36 -13.09 -2.89
C GLU A 76 3.04 -12.31 -2.93
N LEU A 77 3.00 -11.08 -2.39
CA LEU A 77 1.82 -10.21 -2.49
C LEU A 77 1.51 -9.81 -3.94
N LYS A 78 2.54 -9.55 -4.75
CA LYS A 78 2.36 -9.29 -6.19
C LYS A 78 1.83 -10.52 -6.93
N ASP A 79 2.29 -11.71 -6.58
CA ASP A 79 1.83 -12.97 -7.17
C ASP A 79 0.35 -13.27 -6.85
N ILE A 80 -0.14 -12.83 -5.68
CA ILE A 80 -1.57 -12.84 -5.33
C ILE A 80 -2.38 -11.84 -6.20
N GLY A 81 -1.71 -10.86 -6.81
CA GLY A 81 -2.35 -9.80 -7.62
C GLY A 81 -2.55 -8.48 -6.87
N CYS A 82 -1.90 -8.30 -5.72
CA CYS A 82 -1.99 -7.05 -4.98
C CYS A 82 -1.31 -5.89 -5.71
N MET A 83 -1.90 -4.72 -5.60
CA MET A 83 -1.31 -3.43 -5.99
C MET A 83 -0.67 -2.76 -4.79
N PHE A 84 0.34 -1.93 -5.02
CA PHE A 84 1.03 -1.20 -3.96
C PHE A 84 0.90 0.30 -4.13
N GLN A 85 0.51 0.98 -3.04
CA GLN A 85 0.39 2.44 -2.99
C GLN A 85 1.53 3.03 -2.14
N LEU A 86 2.46 3.73 -2.79
CA LEU A 86 3.51 4.50 -2.10
C LEU A 86 2.90 5.66 -1.31
N ASN A 87 3.28 5.83 -0.04
CA ASN A 87 3.04 7.06 0.69
C ASN A 87 4.15 8.09 0.35
N LEU A 88 3.77 9.24 -0.18
CA LEU A 88 4.73 10.27 -0.62
C LEU A 88 5.62 10.79 0.52
N LEU A 89 5.11 10.85 1.75
CA LEU A 89 5.89 11.25 2.92
C LEU A 89 6.95 10.21 3.32
N SER A 90 6.76 8.94 2.96
CA SER A 90 7.75 7.89 3.20
C SER A 90 9.04 8.14 2.42
N ILE A 91 8.93 8.42 1.12
CA ILE A 91 10.09 8.69 0.26
C ILE A 91 10.75 10.03 0.62
N ALA A 92 10.01 10.97 1.19
CA ALA A 92 10.54 12.21 1.72
C ALA A 92 11.33 12.01 3.02
N GLY A 93 11.22 10.84 3.68
CA GLY A 93 11.90 10.53 4.93
C GLY A 93 11.16 10.97 6.18
N TYR A 94 9.90 11.36 6.06
CA TYR A 94 9.08 11.83 7.19
C TYR A 94 8.93 10.78 8.31
N TYR A 95 8.85 9.50 7.94
CA TYR A 95 8.71 8.38 8.88
C TYR A 95 10.06 7.74 9.28
N GLY A 96 11.18 8.43 8.99
CA GLY A 96 12.52 7.98 9.35
C GLY A 96 13.21 7.18 8.24
N ARG A 97 14.49 6.89 8.51
CA ARG A 97 15.41 6.34 7.50
C ARG A 97 15.00 4.94 7.03
N SER A 98 14.63 4.05 7.95
CA SER A 98 14.28 2.66 7.60
C SER A 98 13.09 2.59 6.64
N VAL A 99 12.05 3.42 6.87
CA VAL A 99 10.89 3.53 5.97
C VAL A 99 11.30 4.08 4.61
N LYS A 100 12.14 5.12 4.60
CA LYS A 100 12.66 5.69 3.35
C LYS A 100 13.48 4.68 2.55
N ASP A 101 14.41 3.98 3.20
CA ASP A 101 15.27 2.98 2.54
C ASP A 101 14.42 1.85 1.94
N LEU A 102 13.36 1.43 2.63
CA LEU A 102 12.42 0.42 2.13
C LEU A 102 11.56 0.97 0.97
N ALA A 103 11.10 2.23 1.05
CA ALA A 103 10.39 2.89 -0.03
C ALA A 103 11.26 2.98 -1.30
N GLU A 104 12.53 3.37 -1.16
CA GLU A 104 13.49 3.43 -2.28
C GLU A 104 13.77 2.04 -2.88
N TYR A 105 13.86 1.00 -2.04
CA TYR A 105 14.00 -0.37 -2.51
C TYR A 105 12.79 -0.82 -3.35
N LEU A 106 11.58 -0.64 -2.83
CA LEU A 106 10.35 -1.02 -3.55
C LEU A 106 10.18 -0.23 -4.84
N LEU A 107 10.58 1.04 -4.82
CA LEU A 107 10.56 1.91 -6.01
C LEU A 107 11.55 1.45 -7.07
N ALA A 108 12.78 1.09 -6.67
CA ALA A 108 13.83 0.62 -7.57
C ALA A 108 13.51 -0.74 -8.21
N ASN A 109 12.65 -1.54 -7.58
CA ASN A 109 12.21 -2.85 -8.07
C ASN A 109 10.80 -2.83 -8.69
N ASP A 110 10.30 -1.64 -9.03
CA ASP A 110 9.05 -1.45 -9.78
C ASP A 110 7.79 -2.02 -9.09
N PHE A 111 7.77 -2.05 -7.75
CA PHE A 111 6.64 -2.60 -7.00
C PHE A 111 5.41 -1.69 -6.96
N TYR A 112 5.57 -0.36 -7.08
CA TYR A 112 4.46 0.58 -6.92
C TYR A 112 3.61 0.75 -8.17
N ASP A 113 2.30 0.70 -7.95
CA ASP A 113 1.25 0.93 -8.96
C ASP A 113 0.55 2.28 -8.75
N LEU A 114 0.58 2.80 -7.52
CA LEU A 114 -0.13 3.98 -7.08
C LEU A 114 0.73 4.84 -6.16
N VAL A 115 0.38 6.11 -6.07
CA VAL A 115 0.89 7.02 -5.03
C VAL A 115 -0.28 7.58 -4.24
N GLY A 116 -0.05 7.79 -2.94
CA GLY A 116 -1.01 8.40 -2.03
C GLY A 116 -0.32 9.33 -1.05
N THR A 117 -1.10 10.16 -0.38
CA THR A 117 -0.60 11.09 0.64
C THR A 117 -0.83 10.60 2.05
N ASP A 118 -1.80 9.72 2.25
CA ASP A 118 -2.22 9.25 3.57
C ASP A 118 -2.43 10.44 4.55
N LEU A 119 -3.13 11.47 4.06
CA LEU A 119 -3.22 12.77 4.72
C LEU A 119 -4.24 12.74 5.85
N HIS A 120 -3.77 12.71 7.10
CA HIS A 120 -4.61 12.65 8.30
C HIS A 120 -4.67 13.97 9.09
N ASN A 121 -3.68 14.87 8.91
CA ASN A 121 -3.60 16.11 9.68
C ASN A 121 -2.75 17.19 9.00
N PHE A 122 -2.74 18.39 9.58
CA PHE A 122 -1.98 19.53 9.06
C PHE A 122 -0.46 19.34 9.02
N HIS A 123 0.12 18.54 9.92
CA HIS A 123 1.56 18.29 9.92
C HIS A 123 1.97 17.50 8.68
N TYR A 124 1.12 16.56 8.22
CA TYR A 124 1.35 15.82 6.97
C TYR A 124 1.28 16.75 5.76
N LEU A 125 0.33 17.68 5.75
CA LEU A 125 0.22 18.68 4.69
C LEU A 125 1.48 19.57 4.62
N GLU A 126 2.00 20.00 5.76
CA GLU A 126 3.24 20.79 5.82
C GLU A 126 4.44 19.95 5.33
N GLY A 127 4.53 18.68 5.74
CA GLY A 127 5.55 17.76 5.24
C GLY A 127 5.51 17.61 3.72
N LEU A 128 4.32 17.49 3.13
CA LEU A 128 4.15 17.43 1.67
C LEU A 128 4.56 18.74 0.98
N ARG A 129 4.25 19.91 1.56
CA ARG A 129 4.65 21.21 1.00
C ARG A 129 6.17 21.41 0.99
N GLN A 130 6.85 20.85 1.99
CA GLN A 130 8.32 20.96 2.13
C GLN A 130 9.05 19.84 1.38
N MET A 131 8.34 18.85 0.86
CA MET A 131 8.93 17.72 0.18
C MET A 131 9.64 18.14 -1.10
N THR A 132 10.93 17.81 -1.19
CA THR A 132 11.67 17.91 -2.45
C THR A 132 11.49 16.62 -3.23
N MET A 133 10.98 16.73 -4.44
CA MET A 133 10.77 15.58 -5.32
C MET A 133 12.10 14.94 -5.71
N SER A 134 12.36 13.71 -5.26
CA SER A 134 13.54 12.95 -5.62
C SER A 134 13.55 12.60 -7.12
N ASN A 135 14.74 12.39 -7.70
CA ASN A 135 14.86 11.98 -9.10
C ASN A 135 14.17 10.62 -9.35
N THR A 136 14.17 9.72 -8.36
CA THR A 136 13.54 8.42 -8.46
C THR A 136 12.01 8.55 -8.50
N LEU A 137 11.44 9.42 -7.67
CA LEU A 137 10.00 9.71 -7.69
C LEU A 137 9.58 10.37 -9.02
N LYS A 138 10.38 11.31 -9.54
CA LYS A 138 10.15 11.90 -10.86
C LYS A 138 10.08 10.83 -11.94
N LYS A 139 11.06 9.93 -11.98
CA LYS A 139 11.08 8.81 -12.94
C LYS A 139 9.84 7.91 -12.82
N LEU A 140 9.38 7.62 -11.59
CA LEU A 140 8.15 6.85 -11.40
C LEU A 140 6.94 7.57 -12.00
N ILE A 141 6.77 8.87 -11.71
CA ILE A 141 5.65 9.66 -12.24
C ILE A 141 5.70 9.74 -13.77
N GLU A 142 6.90 9.97 -14.33
CA GLU A 142 7.11 10.08 -15.78
C GLU A 142 7.03 8.73 -16.51
N SER A 143 7.15 7.61 -15.81
CA SER A 143 7.12 6.26 -16.40
C SER A 143 5.78 5.86 -17.01
N GLY A 144 4.69 6.55 -16.64
CA GLY A 144 3.32 6.19 -17.03
C GLY A 144 2.78 4.91 -16.39
N ARG A 145 3.50 4.32 -15.42
CA ARG A 145 3.08 3.07 -14.74
C ARG A 145 2.04 3.29 -13.66
N LEU A 146 1.99 4.52 -13.10
CA LEU A 146 1.02 4.83 -12.05
C LEU A 146 -0.40 4.88 -12.63
N ILE A 147 -1.30 4.17 -12.00
CA ILE A 147 -2.70 4.07 -12.40
C ILE A 147 -3.62 5.02 -11.65
N ASN A 148 -3.08 5.98 -10.89
CA ASN A 148 -3.89 6.95 -10.16
C ASN A 148 -4.96 7.67 -11.01
N SER A 149 -4.64 7.95 -12.27
CA SER A 149 -5.57 8.60 -13.19
C SER A 149 -6.70 7.68 -13.69
N ALA A 150 -6.60 6.38 -13.42
CA ALA A 150 -7.59 5.37 -13.80
C ALA A 150 -8.47 4.93 -12.60
N LEU A 151 -8.28 5.53 -11.41
CA LEU A 151 -9.15 5.37 -10.26
C LEU A 151 -10.30 6.41 -10.30
#